data_116a8b2cd4e876063e228bc45f745166
#
_entry.id   116a8b2cd4e876063e228bc45f745166
#
_cell.length_a   1.000
_cell.length_b   1.000
_cell.length_c   1.000
_cell.angle_alpha   90.00
_cell.angle_beta   90.00
_cell.angle_gamma   90.00
#
_symmetry.space_group_name_H-M   'P 1'
#
loop_
_entity.id
_entity.type
_entity.pdbx_description
1 polymer ?
#
loop_
_entity_poly.entity_id
_entity_poly.type
_entity_poly.pdbx_seq_one_letter_code
_entity_poly.pdbx_strand_id
1 'polypeptide(L)'
;MPEIKKASCLFCSFQCGYAVEVDAGVPVRIDFDAEAPNNLGALCTRGHYNLELLIHPRRNLAATVNRRRVPWMSGVTKVAGLLSEIKESAGGDALGVIVGTELSNEDFAAATSFARDVLGTKNIAVAYDGNDYPLLMGGGVGDASPSDLDEADCFVMVGDVFWGHPCIAKRIIESRYKSRTNRIYTLNPYRSNTDWFADRHVVVRPGAEPVVLAGLLTAMNVQGAPKVDLSTAAAAGGLEAGELQAIANGLKEHTKVVVLTSSRLGDSASAYLTGQLSNLLAQKCKGHYAPLFRGGNAVGAFKAVGSSKTAPELLADVSAGKIKGLLVFGPDILQMYPGAVSADALEDLELLAASALFENDTTKHSDVGLPQAVWTEASGSYSGSMGIETSMEPVTAPQGDALPVKAMLESIAAEMNATLGGGADVAEHPELTIDAAAELSRLAGEPSGDGVVLVEGIHPLHRWDGTITGRMSFPKIINPYCDVWIGEEAAGSLGVEGGASVALATERGETSIIATVTDRMPGGLVAFPSYVPDVRGLLKWTLNPATKWFDVAASGAKVTPGT
;
A
#
# COMPACT_ATOMS: atom_id res chain seq x y z
N MET A 1 -24.71 25.86 17.65
CA MET A 1 -24.78 24.38 17.71
C MET A 1 -23.63 23.88 16.86
N PRO A 2 -22.94 22.84 17.26
CA PRO A 2 -21.89 22.25 16.43
C PRO A 2 -22.44 21.87 15.05
N GLU A 3 -21.62 22.05 14.04
CA GLU A 3 -21.90 21.61 12.67
C GLU A 3 -21.42 20.18 12.48
N ILE A 4 -22.17 19.35 11.75
CA ILE A 4 -21.75 18.00 11.38
C ILE A 4 -21.28 18.02 9.94
N LYS A 5 -20.03 17.65 9.72
CA LYS A 5 -19.42 17.50 8.39
C LYS A 5 -19.09 16.04 8.12
N LYS A 6 -19.29 15.59 6.87
CA LYS A 6 -18.93 14.23 6.45
C LYS A 6 -17.53 14.21 5.86
N ALA A 7 -16.79 13.17 6.17
CA ALA A 7 -15.44 12.94 5.65
C ALA A 7 -15.19 11.45 5.39
N SER A 8 -14.10 11.14 4.72
CA SER A 8 -13.66 9.77 4.46
C SER A 8 -12.23 9.55 4.88
N CYS A 9 -11.96 8.35 5.35
CA CYS A 9 -10.65 7.90 5.79
C CYS A 9 -9.83 7.42 4.58
N LEU A 10 -8.64 7.98 4.37
CA LEU A 10 -7.74 7.61 3.29
C LEU A 10 -6.57 6.71 3.74
N PHE A 11 -6.69 6.03 4.86
CA PHE A 11 -5.65 5.07 5.30
C PHE A 11 -5.67 3.73 4.56
N CYS A 12 -6.68 3.46 3.75
CA CYS A 12 -6.74 2.33 2.83
C CYS A 12 -7.80 2.56 1.76
N SER A 13 -7.79 1.77 0.70
CA SER A 13 -8.68 1.91 -0.45
C SER A 13 -10.17 1.63 -0.19
N PHE A 14 -10.55 1.21 1.02
CA PHE A 14 -11.95 1.04 1.39
C PHE A 14 -12.64 2.36 1.76
N GLN A 15 -11.90 3.44 2.02
CA GLN A 15 -12.37 4.83 2.18
C GLN A 15 -13.60 4.95 3.09
N CYS A 16 -13.51 4.46 4.33
CA CYS A 16 -14.62 4.49 5.28
C CYS A 16 -15.12 5.90 5.53
N GLY A 17 -16.43 6.13 5.32
CA GLY A 17 -17.09 7.38 5.66
C GLY A 17 -17.29 7.54 7.18
N TYR A 18 -17.17 8.77 7.66
CA TYR A 18 -17.41 9.15 9.05
C TYR A 18 -17.93 10.59 9.15
N ALA A 19 -18.55 10.93 10.27
CA ALA A 19 -18.99 12.28 10.57
C ALA A 19 -17.99 12.97 11.51
N VAL A 20 -17.84 14.28 11.35
CA VAL A 20 -17.01 15.15 12.21
C VAL A 20 -17.89 16.24 12.79
N GLU A 21 -17.93 16.31 14.12
CA GLU A 21 -18.54 17.42 14.82
C GLU A 21 -17.54 18.58 14.88
N VAL A 22 -17.96 19.75 14.36
CA VAL A 22 -17.16 20.96 14.30
C VAL A 22 -17.83 22.04 15.13
N ASP A 23 -17.16 22.57 16.16
CA ASP A 23 -17.64 23.68 16.98
C ASP A 23 -16.76 24.91 16.78
N ALA A 24 -17.39 26.01 16.40
CA ALA A 24 -16.70 27.27 16.07
C ALA A 24 -15.50 27.11 15.10
N GLY A 25 -15.63 26.22 14.11
CA GLY A 25 -14.58 25.92 13.13
C GLY A 25 -13.50 24.95 13.60
N VAL A 26 -13.60 24.44 14.82
CA VAL A 26 -12.66 23.46 15.39
C VAL A 26 -13.29 22.07 15.38
N PRO A 27 -12.64 21.04 14.81
CA PRO A 27 -13.13 19.68 14.87
C PRO A 27 -12.94 19.13 16.29
N VAL A 28 -14.03 18.67 16.90
CA VAL A 28 -14.04 18.25 18.31
C VAL A 28 -14.24 16.76 18.50
N ARG A 29 -14.90 16.09 17.55
CA ARG A 29 -15.21 14.65 17.67
C ARG A 29 -15.44 14.00 16.32
N ILE A 30 -14.99 12.75 16.19
CA ILE A 30 -15.43 11.84 15.14
C ILE A 30 -16.64 11.05 15.64
N ASP A 31 -17.63 10.88 14.76
CA ASP A 31 -18.77 10.02 14.97
C ASP A 31 -18.95 9.04 13.79
N PHE A 32 -19.72 7.98 14.02
CA PHE A 32 -20.00 6.98 13.00
C PHE A 32 -21.06 7.50 12.01
N ASP A 33 -20.78 7.39 10.71
CA ASP A 33 -21.78 7.68 9.67
C ASP A 33 -22.45 6.36 9.24
N ALA A 34 -23.60 6.05 9.86
CA ALA A 34 -24.36 4.84 9.52
C ALA A 34 -24.91 4.83 8.09
N GLU A 35 -24.96 6.01 7.44
CA GLU A 35 -25.41 6.15 6.05
C GLU A 35 -24.26 5.95 5.04
N ALA A 36 -23.01 5.88 5.51
CA ALA A 36 -21.86 5.66 4.63
C ALA A 36 -21.99 4.29 3.93
N PRO A 37 -22.08 4.26 2.58
CA PRO A 37 -22.52 3.05 1.85
C PRO A 37 -21.49 1.92 1.87
N ASN A 38 -20.21 2.24 2.07
CA ASN A 38 -19.12 1.26 2.08
C ASN A 38 -18.93 0.59 3.45
N ASN A 39 -18.88 1.34 4.54
CA ASN A 39 -18.56 0.82 5.88
C ASN A 39 -19.75 0.72 6.84
N LEU A 40 -20.95 1.22 6.49
CA LEU A 40 -22.18 1.15 7.29
C LEU A 40 -21.94 1.58 8.76
N GLY A 41 -21.22 2.66 8.95
CA GLY A 41 -20.83 3.20 10.24
C GLY A 41 -19.64 2.53 10.91
N ALA A 42 -19.13 1.39 10.43
CA ALA A 42 -17.95 0.77 11.01
C ALA A 42 -16.69 1.61 10.77
N LEU A 43 -15.91 1.84 11.83
CA LEU A 43 -14.61 2.48 11.75
C LEU A 43 -13.57 1.62 12.46
N CYS A 44 -12.44 1.40 11.81
CA CYS A 44 -11.26 0.86 12.47
C CYS A 44 -10.54 1.96 13.25
N THR A 45 -9.56 1.57 14.04
CA THR A 45 -8.80 2.49 14.89
C THR A 45 -8.18 3.65 14.10
N ARG A 46 -7.64 3.40 12.90
CA ARG A 46 -7.07 4.46 12.04
C ARG A 46 -8.10 5.53 11.70
N GLY A 47 -9.29 5.11 11.28
CA GLY A 47 -10.39 6.03 10.96
C GLY A 47 -10.89 6.80 12.18
N HIS A 48 -10.99 6.13 13.33
CA HIS A 48 -11.49 6.74 14.57
C HIS A 48 -10.55 7.83 15.14
N TYR A 49 -9.25 7.70 14.93
CA TYR A 49 -8.26 8.68 15.40
C TYR A 49 -7.84 9.69 14.34
N ASN A 50 -8.54 9.77 13.20
CA ASN A 50 -8.16 10.62 12.07
C ASN A 50 -8.06 12.12 12.40
N LEU A 51 -8.84 12.61 13.37
CA LEU A 51 -8.75 14.00 13.83
C LEU A 51 -7.39 14.38 14.42
N GLU A 52 -6.64 13.42 14.95
CA GLU A 52 -5.31 13.71 15.48
C GLU A 52 -4.36 14.27 14.40
N LEU A 53 -4.59 13.94 13.13
CA LEU A 53 -3.81 14.51 12.03
C LEU A 53 -4.01 16.01 11.90
N LEU A 54 -5.24 16.50 12.17
CA LEU A 54 -5.55 17.94 12.08
C LEU A 54 -4.91 18.75 13.20
N ILE A 55 -4.93 18.22 14.42
CA ILE A 55 -4.56 18.96 15.64
C ILE A 55 -3.15 18.65 16.14
N HIS A 56 -2.39 17.77 15.45
CA HIS A 56 -1.10 17.31 15.93
C HIS A 56 -0.06 18.45 15.96
N PRO A 57 0.62 18.69 17.12
CA PRO A 57 1.50 19.87 17.29
C PRO A 57 2.79 19.83 16.46
N ARG A 58 3.14 18.68 15.87
CA ARG A 58 4.35 18.50 15.03
C ARG A 58 4.05 18.52 13.54
N ARG A 59 2.89 19.00 13.12
CA ARG A 59 2.61 19.18 11.70
C ARG A 59 3.57 20.19 11.07
N ASN A 60 3.92 19.94 9.81
CA ASN A 60 4.60 20.94 8.99
C ASN A 60 3.56 22.01 8.60
N LEU A 61 3.73 23.22 9.13
CA LEU A 61 2.79 24.33 8.93
C LEU A 61 3.44 25.56 8.31
N ALA A 62 4.72 25.49 7.92
CA ALA A 62 5.44 26.59 7.29
C ALA A 62 6.42 26.05 6.25
N ALA A 63 6.63 26.80 5.18
CA ALA A 63 7.66 26.47 4.20
C ALA A 63 9.06 26.57 4.83
N THR A 64 9.99 25.75 4.33
CA THR A 64 11.39 25.76 4.76
C THR A 64 12.32 25.78 3.56
N VAL A 65 13.46 26.48 3.69
CA VAL A 65 14.59 26.42 2.76
C VAL A 65 15.83 26.08 3.59
N ASN A 66 16.54 25.04 3.19
CA ASN A 66 17.67 24.50 3.97
C ASN A 66 17.30 24.31 5.45
N ARG A 67 16.12 23.73 5.72
CA ARG A 67 15.56 23.46 7.07
C ARG A 67 15.25 24.72 7.91
N ARG A 68 15.32 25.92 7.34
CA ARG A 68 14.93 27.17 8.00
C ARG A 68 13.57 27.62 7.52
N ARG A 69 12.69 27.98 8.44
CA ARG A 69 11.37 28.52 8.11
C ARG A 69 11.51 29.80 7.30
N VAL A 70 10.75 29.88 6.22
CA VAL A 70 10.67 31.04 5.33
C VAL A 70 9.22 31.36 5.02
N PRO A 71 8.89 32.58 4.54
CA PRO A 71 7.58 32.88 3.98
C PRO A 71 7.26 31.91 2.82
N TRP A 72 5.99 31.55 2.67
CA TRP A 72 5.53 30.62 1.62
C TRP A 72 6.11 30.92 0.23
N MET A 73 5.93 32.17 -0.23
CA MET A 73 6.43 32.56 -1.55
C MET A 73 7.94 32.45 -1.71
N SER A 74 8.71 32.58 -0.63
CA SER A 74 10.18 32.38 -0.72
C SER A 74 10.53 30.92 -1.01
N GLY A 75 9.77 29.97 -0.48
CA GLY A 75 9.91 28.56 -0.82
C GLY A 75 9.51 28.30 -2.28
N VAL A 76 8.37 28.81 -2.72
CA VAL A 76 7.88 28.69 -4.10
C VAL A 76 8.86 29.28 -5.11
N THR A 77 9.34 30.52 -4.90
CA THR A 77 10.32 31.18 -5.78
C THR A 77 11.63 30.38 -5.86
N LYS A 78 12.08 29.80 -4.72
CA LYS A 78 13.28 28.97 -4.71
C LYS A 78 13.11 27.70 -5.55
N VAL A 79 11.97 26.98 -5.40
CA VAL A 79 11.66 25.79 -6.20
C VAL A 79 11.57 26.14 -7.68
N ALA A 80 10.78 27.17 -8.04
CA ALA A 80 10.57 27.60 -9.41
C ALA A 80 11.86 28.01 -10.10
N GLY A 81 12.73 28.76 -9.40
CA GLY A 81 14.04 29.19 -9.92
C GLY A 81 14.93 28.02 -10.24
N LEU A 82 15.12 27.07 -9.30
CA LEU A 82 15.97 25.88 -9.52
C LEU A 82 15.40 24.95 -10.59
N LEU A 83 14.09 24.76 -10.65
CA LEU A 83 13.46 23.98 -11.72
C LEU A 83 13.72 24.59 -13.09
N SER A 84 13.64 25.92 -13.21
CA SER A 84 13.92 26.64 -14.46
C SER A 84 15.39 26.51 -14.86
N GLU A 85 16.33 26.69 -13.93
CA GLU A 85 17.77 26.53 -14.16
C GLU A 85 18.13 25.11 -14.62
N ILE A 86 17.59 24.06 -13.98
CA ILE A 86 17.83 22.67 -14.35
C ILE A 86 17.22 22.39 -15.73
N LYS A 87 15.98 22.85 -15.97
CA LYS A 87 15.30 22.67 -17.25
C LYS A 87 16.08 23.31 -18.41
N GLU A 88 16.62 24.51 -18.21
CA GLU A 88 17.42 25.21 -19.20
C GLU A 88 18.77 24.54 -19.45
N SER A 89 19.45 24.07 -18.41
CA SER A 89 20.82 23.51 -18.51
C SER A 89 20.83 22.04 -18.90
N ALA A 90 19.85 21.22 -18.45
CA ALA A 90 19.87 19.77 -18.63
C ALA A 90 18.61 19.19 -19.31
N GLY A 91 17.59 20.04 -19.56
CA GLY A 91 16.33 19.62 -20.17
C GLY A 91 15.32 19.06 -19.16
N GLY A 92 14.07 18.94 -19.61
CA GLY A 92 12.98 18.45 -18.75
C GLY A 92 13.19 17.02 -18.25
N ASP A 93 13.84 16.16 -19.01
CA ASP A 93 14.10 14.76 -18.63
C ASP A 93 15.07 14.61 -17.45
N ALA A 94 15.76 15.68 -17.05
CA ALA A 94 16.54 15.74 -15.82
C ALA A 94 15.70 16.06 -14.58
N LEU A 95 14.39 16.23 -14.73
CA LEU A 95 13.44 16.53 -13.67
C LEU A 95 12.51 15.34 -13.43
N GLY A 96 12.11 15.13 -12.17
CA GLY A 96 11.19 14.07 -11.77
C GLY A 96 10.18 14.53 -10.74
N VAL A 97 9.01 13.84 -10.71
CA VAL A 97 7.94 14.07 -9.74
C VAL A 97 7.51 12.72 -9.16
N ILE A 98 7.43 12.62 -7.83
CA ILE A 98 6.88 11.47 -7.14
C ILE A 98 5.68 11.93 -6.29
N VAL A 99 4.55 11.22 -6.42
CA VAL A 99 3.32 11.49 -5.67
C VAL A 99 2.92 10.29 -4.82
N GLY A 100 2.39 10.55 -3.63
CA GLY A 100 1.83 9.51 -2.75
C GLY A 100 0.39 9.16 -3.12
N THR A 101 -0.12 8.07 -2.55
CA THR A 101 -1.47 7.56 -2.81
C THR A 101 -2.56 8.16 -1.91
N GLU A 102 -2.23 9.15 -1.11
CA GLU A 102 -3.17 9.88 -0.25
C GLU A 102 -3.70 11.17 -0.88
N LEU A 103 -3.17 11.54 -2.03
CA LEU A 103 -3.55 12.76 -2.74
C LEU A 103 -4.91 12.61 -3.43
N SER A 104 -5.57 13.74 -3.73
CA SER A 104 -6.83 13.75 -4.47
C SER A 104 -6.61 13.46 -5.96
N ASN A 105 -7.70 13.09 -6.66
CA ASN A 105 -7.66 12.95 -8.12
C ASN A 105 -7.27 14.26 -8.81
N GLU A 106 -7.67 15.40 -8.23
CA GLU A 106 -7.32 16.74 -8.70
C GLU A 106 -5.84 17.05 -8.51
N ASP A 107 -5.23 16.58 -7.41
CA ASP A 107 -3.77 16.68 -7.17
C ASP A 107 -2.99 15.84 -8.19
N PHE A 108 -3.45 14.63 -8.49
CA PHE A 108 -2.84 13.76 -9.51
C PHE A 108 -2.90 14.39 -10.90
N ALA A 109 -4.06 14.94 -11.28
CA ALA A 109 -4.22 15.63 -12.55
C ALA A 109 -3.28 16.85 -12.64
N ALA A 110 -3.19 17.63 -11.57
CA ALA A 110 -2.28 18.77 -11.48
C ALA A 110 -0.81 18.36 -11.57
N ALA A 111 -0.40 17.30 -10.87
CA ALA A 111 0.97 16.79 -10.91
C ALA A 111 1.35 16.26 -12.30
N THR A 112 0.43 15.54 -12.96
CA THR A 112 0.62 15.04 -14.33
C THR A 112 0.76 16.18 -15.33
N SER A 113 -0.13 17.19 -15.25
CA SER A 113 -0.05 18.39 -16.11
C SER A 113 1.23 19.18 -15.82
N PHE A 114 1.61 19.34 -14.57
CA PHE A 114 2.84 20.05 -14.19
C PHE A 114 4.08 19.37 -14.76
N ALA A 115 4.20 18.06 -14.62
CA ALA A 115 5.33 17.30 -15.19
C ALA A 115 5.40 17.45 -16.72
N ARG A 116 4.26 17.25 -17.40
CA ARG A 116 4.20 17.27 -18.87
C ARG A 116 4.32 18.68 -19.44
N ASP A 117 3.49 19.61 -18.97
CA ASP A 117 3.27 20.90 -19.63
C ASP A 117 4.25 21.98 -19.10
N VAL A 118 4.61 21.94 -17.82
CA VAL A 118 5.50 22.91 -17.20
C VAL A 118 6.94 22.43 -17.21
N LEU A 119 7.21 21.22 -16.75
CA LEU A 119 8.58 20.68 -16.72
C LEU A 119 9.02 20.13 -18.08
N GLY A 120 8.10 19.63 -18.90
CA GLY A 120 8.42 19.00 -20.19
C GLY A 120 9.00 17.59 -20.03
N THR A 121 8.55 16.84 -19.04
CA THR A 121 9.03 15.49 -18.73
C THR A 121 7.90 14.48 -18.61
N LYS A 122 8.24 13.20 -18.84
CA LYS A 122 7.39 12.04 -18.52
C LYS A 122 7.81 11.36 -17.22
N ASN A 123 8.77 11.90 -16.49
CA ASN A 123 9.29 11.34 -15.24
C ASN A 123 8.36 11.72 -14.06
N ILE A 124 7.13 11.23 -14.11
CA ILE A 124 6.22 11.29 -12.97
C ILE A 124 5.90 9.85 -12.53
N ALA A 125 5.91 9.58 -11.24
CA ALA A 125 5.64 8.26 -10.71
C ALA A 125 4.82 8.32 -9.42
N VAL A 126 4.06 7.25 -9.17
CA VAL A 126 3.29 7.07 -7.92
C VAL A 126 4.08 6.16 -6.97
N ALA A 127 4.23 6.61 -5.75
CA ALA A 127 4.78 5.81 -4.67
C ALA A 127 3.69 4.93 -4.06
N TYR A 128 3.48 3.74 -4.62
CA TYR A 128 2.56 2.75 -4.08
C TYR A 128 3.16 2.02 -2.88
N ASP A 129 2.34 1.67 -1.91
CA ASP A 129 2.77 0.87 -0.77
C ASP A 129 2.77 -0.63 -1.13
N GLY A 130 3.81 -1.33 -0.68
CA GLY A 130 3.96 -2.76 -0.90
C GLY A 130 3.91 -3.12 -2.38
N ASN A 131 3.10 -4.12 -2.68
CA ASN A 131 2.85 -4.61 -4.04
C ASN A 131 1.51 -4.14 -4.61
N ASP A 132 0.98 -2.97 -4.20
CA ASP A 132 -0.25 -2.42 -4.76
C ASP A 132 -0.16 -2.24 -6.28
N TYR A 133 0.98 -1.72 -6.78
CA TYR A 133 1.17 -1.50 -8.21
C TYR A 133 1.20 -2.78 -9.05
N PRO A 134 2.02 -3.81 -8.74
CA PRO A 134 1.95 -5.08 -9.48
C PRO A 134 0.58 -5.75 -9.40
N LEU A 135 -0.11 -5.67 -8.26
CA LEU A 135 -1.46 -6.20 -8.10
C LEU A 135 -2.47 -5.49 -9.02
N LEU A 136 -2.39 -4.14 -9.12
CA LEU A 136 -3.17 -3.33 -10.06
C LEU A 136 -2.89 -3.72 -11.51
N MET A 137 -1.62 -3.83 -11.88
CA MET A 137 -1.22 -4.18 -13.24
C MET A 137 -1.68 -5.58 -13.66
N GLY A 138 -1.71 -6.54 -12.73
CA GLY A 138 -2.14 -7.91 -12.99
C GLY A 138 -3.66 -8.09 -13.02
N GLY A 139 -4.35 -7.56 -12.02
CA GLY A 139 -5.78 -7.79 -11.81
C GLY A 139 -6.70 -6.64 -12.19
N GLY A 140 -6.14 -5.44 -12.43
CA GLY A 140 -6.91 -4.22 -12.61
C GLY A 140 -7.52 -3.72 -11.30
N VAL A 141 -8.48 -2.82 -11.43
CA VAL A 141 -9.16 -2.20 -10.27
C VAL A 141 -10.32 -3.04 -9.72
N GLY A 142 -10.62 -4.18 -10.38
CA GLY A 142 -11.75 -5.04 -10.04
C GLY A 142 -13.09 -4.50 -10.53
N ASP A 143 -14.13 -5.30 -10.33
CA ASP A 143 -15.50 -5.02 -10.74
C ASP A 143 -16.53 -5.21 -9.62
N ALA A 144 -16.10 -5.65 -8.43
CA ALA A 144 -16.96 -5.77 -7.26
C ALA A 144 -17.40 -4.40 -6.75
N SER A 145 -18.58 -4.35 -6.16
CA SER A 145 -19.09 -3.23 -5.36
C SER A 145 -19.25 -3.64 -3.88
N PRO A 146 -19.42 -2.69 -2.95
CA PRO A 146 -19.72 -3.04 -1.56
C PRO A 146 -21.00 -3.86 -1.39
N SER A 147 -22.00 -3.69 -2.27
CA SER A 147 -23.24 -4.50 -2.24
C SER A 147 -23.03 -5.95 -2.63
N ASP A 148 -22.05 -6.25 -3.50
CA ASP A 148 -21.72 -7.62 -3.86
C ASP A 148 -21.22 -8.43 -2.66
N LEU A 149 -20.58 -7.79 -1.69
CA LEU A 149 -20.22 -8.44 -0.43
C LEU A 149 -21.44 -8.86 0.40
N ASP A 150 -22.50 -8.06 0.38
CA ASP A 150 -23.73 -8.35 1.13
C ASP A 150 -24.52 -9.49 0.49
N GLU A 151 -24.39 -9.68 -0.81
CA GLU A 151 -25.11 -10.67 -1.59
C GLU A 151 -24.34 -11.96 -1.83
N ALA A 152 -23.04 -11.97 -1.58
CA ALA A 152 -22.18 -13.11 -1.82
C ALA A 152 -22.58 -14.35 -1.02
N ASP A 153 -22.54 -15.50 -1.67
CA ASP A 153 -22.69 -16.82 -1.05
C ASP A 153 -21.35 -17.54 -0.84
N CYS A 154 -20.28 -17.00 -1.45
CA CYS A 154 -18.93 -17.51 -1.29
C CYS A 154 -17.87 -16.41 -1.40
N PHE A 155 -16.90 -16.47 -0.52
CA PHE A 155 -15.73 -15.60 -0.55
C PHE A 155 -14.44 -16.41 -0.73
N VAL A 156 -13.57 -15.95 -1.61
CA VAL A 156 -12.18 -16.42 -1.71
C VAL A 156 -11.29 -15.24 -1.35
N MET A 157 -10.58 -15.31 -0.25
CA MET A 157 -9.73 -14.23 0.25
C MET A 157 -8.26 -14.63 0.14
N VAL A 158 -7.48 -13.87 -0.62
CA VAL A 158 -6.04 -14.06 -0.81
C VAL A 158 -5.29 -12.96 -0.08
N GLY A 159 -4.46 -13.34 0.88
CA GLY A 159 -3.78 -12.43 1.78
C GLY A 159 -4.61 -12.05 3.01
N ASP A 160 -4.13 -11.07 3.78
CA ASP A 160 -4.71 -10.70 5.07
C ASP A 160 -5.74 -9.56 4.93
N VAL A 161 -6.92 -9.94 4.40
CA VAL A 161 -8.00 -9.00 4.04
C VAL A 161 -8.51 -8.22 5.25
N PHE A 162 -8.80 -8.90 6.37
CA PHE A 162 -9.41 -8.25 7.54
C PHE A 162 -8.41 -7.38 8.32
N TRP A 163 -7.13 -7.74 8.29
CA TRP A 163 -6.12 -6.90 8.94
C TRP A 163 -5.75 -5.68 8.10
N GLY A 164 -5.62 -5.86 6.79
CA GLY A 164 -5.40 -4.73 5.89
C GLY A 164 -6.58 -3.75 5.85
N HIS A 165 -7.81 -4.30 5.85
CA HIS A 165 -9.06 -3.55 5.65
C HIS A 165 -10.13 -3.94 6.69
N PRO A 166 -9.96 -3.60 7.99
CA PRO A 166 -10.77 -4.17 9.06
C PRO A 166 -12.29 -3.96 8.91
N CYS A 167 -12.72 -2.82 8.34
CA CYS A 167 -14.15 -2.50 8.25
C CYS A 167 -14.90 -3.35 7.22
N ILE A 168 -14.20 -3.99 6.27
CA ILE A 168 -14.82 -4.89 5.30
C ILE A 168 -15.33 -6.18 5.97
N ALA A 169 -14.70 -6.57 7.10
CA ALA A 169 -15.06 -7.78 7.84
C ALA A 169 -16.53 -7.80 8.25
N LYS A 170 -17.11 -6.63 8.61
CA LYS A 170 -18.52 -6.54 8.98
C LYS A 170 -19.42 -7.13 7.89
N ARG A 171 -19.29 -6.66 6.64
CA ARG A 171 -20.11 -7.12 5.52
C ARG A 171 -19.90 -8.60 5.20
N ILE A 172 -18.65 -9.04 5.17
CA ILE A 172 -18.29 -10.43 4.83
C ILE A 172 -18.82 -11.39 5.90
N ILE A 173 -18.65 -11.06 7.20
CA ILE A 173 -19.13 -11.89 8.30
C ILE A 173 -20.67 -11.93 8.34
N GLU A 174 -21.32 -10.78 8.18
CA GLU A 174 -22.78 -10.73 8.10
C GLU A 174 -23.31 -11.56 6.94
N SER A 175 -22.72 -11.46 5.75
CA SER A 175 -23.10 -12.26 4.59
C SER A 175 -22.84 -13.75 4.83
N ARG A 176 -21.67 -14.13 5.40
CA ARG A 176 -21.34 -15.52 5.74
C ARG A 176 -22.42 -16.19 6.60
N TYR A 177 -23.01 -15.44 7.54
CA TYR A 177 -23.98 -15.98 8.48
C TYR A 177 -25.45 -15.87 8.02
N LYS A 178 -25.73 -15.29 6.85
CA LYS A 178 -27.09 -15.27 6.26
C LYS A 178 -27.58 -16.69 5.90
N SER A 179 -26.66 -17.60 5.53
CA SER A 179 -27.00 -18.98 5.20
C SER A 179 -25.92 -19.95 5.69
N ARG A 180 -26.33 -21.15 6.08
CA ARG A 180 -25.39 -22.25 6.43
C ARG A 180 -24.61 -22.77 5.24
N THR A 181 -25.05 -22.49 4.02
CA THR A 181 -24.39 -22.89 2.77
C THR A 181 -23.30 -21.90 2.32
N ASN A 182 -23.33 -20.66 2.84
CA ASN A 182 -22.30 -19.67 2.50
C ASN A 182 -20.93 -20.12 3.01
N ARG A 183 -19.87 -19.81 2.23
CA ARG A 183 -18.51 -20.26 2.51
C ARG A 183 -17.49 -19.13 2.45
N ILE A 184 -16.45 -19.29 3.26
CA ILE A 184 -15.22 -18.46 3.20
C ILE A 184 -14.03 -19.40 3.02
N TYR A 185 -13.28 -19.19 1.93
CA TYR A 185 -11.99 -19.81 1.68
C TYR A 185 -10.90 -18.75 1.81
N THR A 186 -9.82 -19.06 2.54
CA THR A 186 -8.70 -18.13 2.71
C THR A 186 -7.39 -18.78 2.25
N LEU A 187 -6.54 -17.99 1.59
CA LEU A 187 -5.21 -18.33 1.15
C LEU A 187 -4.23 -17.36 1.81
N ASN A 188 -3.51 -17.79 2.83
CA ASN A 188 -2.63 -16.91 3.60
C ASN A 188 -1.46 -17.74 4.18
N PRO A 189 -0.21 -17.24 4.29
CA PRO A 189 0.92 -18.03 4.77
C PRO A 189 0.89 -18.33 6.27
N TYR A 190 0.06 -17.69 7.04
CA TYR A 190 -0.13 -17.92 8.47
C TYR A 190 -1.59 -17.66 8.86
N ARG A 191 -2.00 -18.08 10.06
CA ARG A 191 -3.34 -17.82 10.56
C ARG A 191 -3.44 -16.42 11.12
N SER A 192 -4.21 -15.57 10.43
CA SER A 192 -4.57 -14.23 10.87
C SER A 192 -6.03 -14.14 11.34
N ASN A 193 -6.47 -12.96 11.70
CA ASN A 193 -7.89 -12.75 12.03
C ASN A 193 -8.83 -12.95 10.82
N THR A 194 -8.31 -12.86 9.60
CA THR A 194 -9.05 -13.18 8.37
C THR A 194 -9.49 -14.64 8.36
N ASP A 195 -8.67 -15.52 8.91
CA ASP A 195 -8.86 -16.96 8.84
C ASP A 195 -9.79 -17.52 9.93
N TRP A 196 -10.10 -16.75 10.98
CA TRP A 196 -10.97 -17.19 12.07
C TRP A 196 -12.40 -17.55 11.64
N PHE A 197 -12.87 -16.95 10.57
CA PHE A 197 -14.22 -17.18 10.04
C PHE A 197 -14.21 -18.06 8.79
N ALA A 198 -13.04 -18.56 8.38
CA ALA A 198 -12.91 -19.39 7.20
C ALA A 198 -13.46 -20.80 7.42
N ASP A 199 -14.22 -21.29 6.46
CA ASP A 199 -14.62 -22.70 6.39
C ASP A 199 -13.42 -23.58 5.99
N ARG A 200 -12.52 -23.02 5.19
CA ARG A 200 -11.24 -23.65 4.84
C ARG A 200 -10.15 -22.58 4.75
N HIS A 201 -9.13 -22.76 5.55
CA HIS A 201 -7.89 -22.01 5.47
C HIS A 201 -6.81 -22.84 4.76
N VAL A 202 -6.23 -22.26 3.70
CA VAL A 202 -5.12 -22.84 2.95
C VAL A 202 -3.85 -22.12 3.37
N VAL A 203 -2.93 -22.83 4.01
CA VAL A 203 -1.64 -22.28 4.46
C VAL A 203 -0.69 -22.28 3.26
N VAL A 204 -0.69 -21.16 2.55
CA VAL A 204 0.09 -21.02 1.33
C VAL A 204 1.53 -20.65 1.68
N ARG A 205 2.50 -21.31 1.05
CA ARG A 205 3.89 -20.86 1.14
C ARG A 205 4.01 -19.41 0.64
N PRO A 206 4.72 -18.50 1.35
CA PRO A 206 4.83 -17.10 0.96
C PRO A 206 5.26 -16.92 -0.49
N GLY A 207 4.52 -16.14 -1.26
CA GLY A 207 4.76 -15.90 -2.68
C GLY A 207 4.21 -16.99 -3.63
N ALA A 208 3.71 -18.11 -3.13
CA ALA A 208 3.14 -19.18 -3.96
C ALA A 208 1.61 -19.08 -4.12
N GLU A 209 1.00 -17.99 -3.70
CA GLU A 209 -0.44 -17.74 -3.86
C GLU A 209 -0.92 -17.92 -5.32
N PRO A 210 -0.20 -17.42 -6.36
CA PRO A 210 -0.61 -17.62 -7.75
C PRO A 210 -0.48 -19.08 -8.21
N VAL A 211 0.41 -19.88 -7.60
CA VAL A 211 0.54 -21.31 -7.92
C VAL A 211 -0.71 -22.06 -7.47
N VAL A 212 -1.21 -21.76 -6.25
CA VAL A 212 -2.45 -22.36 -5.72
C VAL A 212 -3.65 -21.92 -6.57
N LEU A 213 -3.74 -20.64 -6.92
CA LEU A 213 -4.81 -20.11 -7.79
C LEU A 213 -4.80 -20.76 -9.17
N ALA A 214 -3.63 -20.92 -9.81
CA ALA A 214 -3.48 -21.63 -11.07
C ALA A 214 -3.90 -23.11 -10.95
N GLY A 215 -3.59 -23.75 -9.81
CA GLY A 215 -4.04 -25.10 -9.47
C GLY A 215 -5.57 -25.20 -9.39
N LEU A 216 -6.24 -24.26 -8.72
CA LEU A 216 -7.70 -24.20 -8.66
C LEU A 216 -8.30 -24.03 -10.06
N LEU A 217 -7.77 -23.13 -10.89
CA LEU A 217 -8.20 -22.95 -12.28
C LEU A 217 -7.98 -24.18 -13.14
N THR A 218 -6.87 -24.93 -12.91
CA THR A 218 -6.59 -26.21 -13.57
C THR A 218 -7.60 -27.26 -13.13
N ALA A 219 -7.88 -27.41 -11.82
CA ALA A 219 -8.88 -28.33 -11.28
C ALA A 219 -10.31 -28.01 -11.76
N MET A 220 -10.60 -26.73 -12.04
CA MET A 220 -11.85 -26.28 -12.64
C MET A 220 -11.90 -26.49 -14.17
N ASN A 221 -10.80 -26.92 -14.79
CA ASN A 221 -10.64 -27.09 -16.23
C ASN A 221 -10.87 -25.79 -17.03
N VAL A 222 -10.30 -24.67 -16.53
CA VAL A 222 -10.45 -23.36 -17.18
C VAL A 222 -9.56 -23.28 -18.42
N GLN A 223 -10.17 -23.04 -19.57
CA GLN A 223 -9.44 -22.87 -20.84
C GLN A 223 -8.70 -21.52 -20.85
N GLY A 224 -7.45 -21.52 -21.33
CA GLY A 224 -6.62 -20.31 -21.42
C GLY A 224 -5.95 -19.89 -20.11
N ALA A 225 -6.25 -20.52 -18.97
CA ALA A 225 -5.50 -20.33 -17.76
C ALA A 225 -4.10 -21.01 -17.85
N PRO A 226 -3.07 -20.42 -17.24
CA PRO A 226 -1.79 -21.10 -17.06
C PRO A 226 -2.00 -22.42 -16.33
N LYS A 227 -1.40 -23.50 -16.83
CA LYS A 227 -1.55 -24.83 -16.24
C LYS A 227 -0.41 -25.10 -15.27
N VAL A 228 -0.77 -25.59 -14.08
CA VAL A 228 0.15 -26.09 -13.07
C VAL A 228 -0.27 -27.51 -12.72
N ASP A 229 0.69 -28.37 -12.48
CA ASP A 229 0.39 -29.72 -11.97
C ASP A 229 -0.33 -29.64 -10.62
N LEU A 230 -1.42 -30.43 -10.46
CA LEU A 230 -2.28 -30.32 -9.27
C LEU A 230 -1.55 -30.75 -7.99
N SER A 231 -0.61 -31.69 -8.05
CA SER A 231 0.18 -32.06 -6.88
C SER A 231 1.14 -30.96 -6.47
N THR A 232 1.75 -30.28 -7.43
CA THR A 232 2.63 -29.12 -7.20
C THR A 232 1.84 -27.95 -6.61
N ALA A 233 0.66 -27.64 -7.16
CA ALA A 233 -0.18 -26.56 -6.65
C ALA A 233 -0.73 -26.85 -5.23
N ALA A 234 -1.11 -28.10 -4.98
CA ALA A 234 -1.57 -28.54 -3.66
C ALA A 234 -0.44 -28.45 -2.62
N ALA A 235 0.76 -28.94 -2.94
CA ALA A 235 1.93 -28.84 -2.06
C ALA A 235 2.27 -27.37 -1.72
N ALA A 236 2.16 -26.44 -2.67
CA ALA A 236 2.34 -25.01 -2.44
C ALA A 236 1.33 -24.42 -1.43
N GLY A 237 0.16 -25.05 -1.29
CA GLY A 237 -0.89 -24.71 -0.33
C GLY A 237 -0.93 -25.60 0.91
N GLY A 238 0.08 -26.45 1.14
CA GLY A 238 0.07 -27.42 2.24
C GLY A 238 -1.09 -28.42 2.17
N LEU A 239 -1.54 -28.77 0.96
CA LEU A 239 -2.69 -29.63 0.69
C LEU A 239 -2.28 -30.88 -0.10
N GLU A 240 -3.16 -31.86 -0.09
CA GLU A 240 -3.15 -32.96 -1.07
C GLU A 240 -3.93 -32.55 -2.34
N ALA A 241 -3.58 -33.13 -3.49
CA ALA A 241 -4.25 -32.84 -4.77
C ALA A 241 -5.77 -33.02 -4.71
N GLY A 242 -6.24 -34.02 -3.98
CA GLY A 242 -7.65 -34.31 -3.76
C GLY A 242 -8.38 -33.20 -2.97
N GLU A 243 -7.70 -32.58 -2.01
CA GLU A 243 -8.25 -31.47 -1.23
C GLU A 243 -8.37 -30.19 -2.09
N LEU A 244 -7.36 -29.90 -2.91
CA LEU A 244 -7.41 -28.80 -3.87
C LEU A 244 -8.56 -28.97 -4.87
N GLN A 245 -8.74 -30.20 -5.39
CA GLN A 245 -9.87 -30.55 -6.25
C GLN A 245 -11.22 -30.39 -5.55
N ALA A 246 -11.31 -30.73 -4.25
CA ALA A 246 -12.53 -30.56 -3.47
C ALA A 246 -12.89 -29.07 -3.30
N ILE A 247 -11.90 -28.20 -3.04
CA ILE A 247 -12.10 -26.75 -3.00
C ILE A 247 -12.61 -26.25 -4.36
N ALA A 248 -11.96 -26.64 -5.45
CA ALA A 248 -12.37 -26.25 -6.81
C ALA A 248 -13.80 -26.71 -7.15
N ASN A 249 -14.22 -27.89 -6.71
CA ASN A 249 -15.58 -28.37 -6.88
C ASN A 249 -16.57 -27.58 -6.03
N GLY A 250 -16.24 -27.29 -4.77
CA GLY A 250 -17.06 -26.46 -3.89
C GLY A 250 -17.33 -25.08 -4.46
N LEU A 251 -16.32 -24.44 -5.04
CA LEU A 251 -16.47 -23.12 -5.68
C LEU A 251 -17.50 -23.13 -6.82
N LYS A 252 -17.63 -24.24 -7.55
CA LYS A 252 -18.61 -24.39 -8.67
C LYS A 252 -20.08 -24.49 -8.19
N GLU A 253 -20.30 -24.80 -6.91
CA GLU A 253 -21.63 -24.92 -6.32
C GLU A 253 -22.23 -23.56 -5.96
N HIS A 254 -21.39 -22.52 -5.91
CA HIS A 254 -21.79 -21.15 -5.57
C HIS A 254 -22.15 -20.33 -6.81
N THR A 255 -23.01 -19.34 -6.60
CA THR A 255 -23.56 -18.50 -7.70
C THR A 255 -23.19 -17.02 -7.58
N LYS A 256 -22.72 -16.60 -6.41
CA LYS A 256 -22.32 -15.21 -6.09
C LYS A 256 -20.98 -15.22 -5.37
N VAL A 257 -19.94 -15.51 -6.13
CA VAL A 257 -18.56 -15.60 -5.58
C VAL A 257 -17.91 -14.23 -5.61
N VAL A 258 -17.31 -13.80 -4.51
CA VAL A 258 -16.42 -12.63 -4.49
C VAL A 258 -15.00 -13.08 -4.16
N VAL A 259 -14.08 -12.76 -5.06
CA VAL A 259 -12.64 -13.01 -4.87
C VAL A 259 -11.97 -11.73 -4.43
N LEU A 260 -11.43 -11.71 -3.22
CA LEU A 260 -10.73 -10.56 -2.65
C LEU A 260 -9.22 -10.82 -2.60
N THR A 261 -8.43 -9.80 -2.91
CA THR A 261 -6.97 -9.85 -2.72
C THR A 261 -6.50 -8.68 -1.89
N SER A 262 -5.54 -8.92 -0.99
CA SER A 262 -4.87 -7.87 -0.23
C SER A 262 -3.37 -7.94 -0.51
N SER A 263 -2.76 -6.82 -0.91
CA SER A 263 -1.33 -6.78 -1.20
C SER A 263 -0.46 -6.84 0.05
N ARG A 264 0.77 -7.34 -0.12
CA ARG A 264 1.82 -7.34 0.91
C ARG A 264 3.18 -7.06 0.28
N LEU A 265 4.19 -6.88 1.14
CA LEU A 265 5.59 -6.93 0.70
C LEU A 265 5.98 -8.34 0.29
N GLY A 266 6.81 -8.48 -0.74
CA GLY A 266 7.30 -9.75 -1.23
C GLY A 266 7.67 -9.71 -2.71
N ASP A 267 7.49 -10.81 -3.39
CA ASP A 267 7.78 -10.98 -4.81
C ASP A 267 6.73 -10.24 -5.65
N SER A 268 7.17 -9.35 -6.51
CA SER A 268 6.29 -8.50 -7.33
C SER A 268 5.62 -9.24 -8.49
N ALA A 269 6.29 -10.27 -9.05
CA ALA A 269 5.68 -11.13 -10.07
C ALA A 269 4.60 -12.03 -9.47
N SER A 270 4.80 -12.51 -8.23
CA SER A 270 3.76 -13.19 -7.47
C SER A 270 2.53 -12.31 -7.27
N ALA A 271 2.69 -11.05 -6.88
CA ALA A 271 1.59 -10.13 -6.69
C ALA A 271 0.83 -9.84 -8.00
N TYR A 272 1.56 -9.64 -9.10
CA TYR A 272 0.97 -9.47 -10.43
C TYR A 272 0.11 -10.69 -10.82
N LEU A 273 0.69 -11.90 -10.74
CA LEU A 273 -0.02 -13.13 -11.08
C LEU A 273 -1.18 -13.41 -10.12
N THR A 274 -1.05 -13.08 -8.84
CA THR A 274 -2.14 -13.19 -7.86
C THR A 274 -3.32 -12.33 -8.30
N GLY A 275 -3.10 -11.09 -8.70
CA GLY A 275 -4.14 -10.23 -9.24
C GLY A 275 -4.80 -10.81 -10.49
N GLN A 276 -3.98 -11.20 -11.46
CA GLN A 276 -4.44 -11.75 -12.74
C GLN A 276 -5.28 -13.03 -12.55
N LEU A 277 -4.79 -13.97 -11.77
CA LEU A 277 -5.45 -15.27 -11.57
C LEU A 277 -6.67 -15.17 -10.64
N SER A 278 -6.67 -14.24 -9.68
CA SER A 278 -7.84 -13.97 -8.84
C SER A 278 -8.98 -13.36 -9.66
N ASN A 279 -8.68 -12.39 -10.53
CA ASN A 279 -9.67 -11.84 -11.46
C ASN A 279 -10.22 -12.92 -12.40
N LEU A 280 -9.33 -13.74 -12.97
CA LEU A 280 -9.77 -14.86 -13.82
C LEU A 280 -10.63 -15.88 -13.05
N LEU A 281 -10.29 -16.21 -11.79
CA LEU A 281 -11.10 -17.08 -10.94
C LEU A 281 -12.49 -16.51 -10.70
N ALA A 282 -12.59 -15.23 -10.35
CA ALA A 282 -13.86 -14.54 -10.18
C ALA A 282 -14.73 -14.64 -11.44
N GLN A 283 -14.17 -14.32 -12.62
CA GLN A 283 -14.87 -14.43 -13.89
C GLN A 283 -15.38 -15.85 -14.18
N LYS A 284 -14.57 -16.89 -13.85
CA LYS A 284 -14.96 -18.29 -14.08
C LYS A 284 -16.01 -18.79 -13.10
N CYS A 285 -16.07 -18.22 -11.93
CA CYS A 285 -17.13 -18.43 -10.95
C CYS A 285 -18.37 -17.55 -11.26
N LYS A 286 -18.37 -16.76 -12.34
CA LYS A 286 -19.41 -15.75 -12.66
C LYS A 286 -19.65 -14.78 -11.49
N GLY A 287 -18.60 -14.48 -10.78
CA GLY A 287 -18.56 -13.61 -9.62
C GLY A 287 -17.76 -12.35 -9.88
N HIS A 288 -17.38 -11.66 -8.82
CA HIS A 288 -16.74 -10.36 -8.85
C HIS A 288 -15.34 -10.40 -8.22
N TYR A 289 -14.44 -9.56 -8.73
CA TYR A 289 -13.09 -9.38 -8.21
C TYR A 289 -12.98 -8.08 -7.43
N ALA A 290 -12.46 -8.15 -6.20
CA ALA A 290 -12.28 -7.04 -5.27
C ALA A 290 -10.82 -6.94 -4.81
N PRO A 291 -9.92 -6.32 -5.59
CA PRO A 291 -8.59 -6.01 -5.08
C PRO A 291 -8.65 -4.90 -4.03
N LEU A 292 -7.89 -5.07 -2.96
CA LEU A 292 -7.84 -4.16 -1.83
C LEU A 292 -6.42 -3.61 -1.71
N PHE A 293 -6.29 -2.30 -1.80
CA PHE A 293 -5.01 -1.61 -1.81
C PHE A 293 -4.75 -0.91 -0.48
N ARG A 294 -3.50 -0.80 -0.13
CA ARG A 294 -3.04 -0.14 1.10
C ARG A 294 -3.14 1.38 0.97
N GLY A 295 -2.91 1.91 -0.23
CA GLY A 295 -3.06 3.34 -0.52
C GLY A 295 -4.51 3.79 -0.56
N GLY A 296 -4.85 4.90 0.11
CA GLY A 296 -6.23 5.41 0.21
C GLY A 296 -6.84 5.75 -1.13
N ASN A 297 -6.07 6.34 -2.04
CA ASN A 297 -6.45 6.68 -3.40
C ASN A 297 -5.56 5.98 -4.45
N ALA A 298 -5.14 4.74 -4.17
CA ALA A 298 -4.29 3.99 -5.09
C ALA A 298 -4.96 3.78 -6.47
N VAL A 299 -6.27 3.58 -6.49
CA VAL A 299 -7.06 3.44 -7.74
C VAL A 299 -7.10 4.76 -8.50
N GLY A 300 -7.32 5.89 -7.83
CA GLY A 300 -7.30 7.22 -8.46
C GLY A 300 -5.94 7.56 -9.03
N ALA A 301 -4.87 7.29 -8.28
CA ALA A 301 -3.49 7.44 -8.75
C ALA A 301 -3.21 6.60 -10.00
N PHE A 302 -3.65 5.33 -10.02
CA PHE A 302 -3.51 4.44 -11.16
C PHE A 302 -4.26 4.95 -12.40
N LYS A 303 -5.45 5.49 -12.22
CA LYS A 303 -6.26 6.03 -13.32
C LYS A 303 -5.72 7.37 -13.87
N ALA A 304 -5.10 8.20 -13.03
CA ALA A 304 -4.77 9.59 -13.35
C ALA A 304 -3.31 9.83 -13.69
N VAL A 305 -2.38 9.04 -13.13
CA VAL A 305 -0.94 9.23 -13.35
C VAL A 305 -0.43 8.24 -14.38
N GLY A 306 -0.33 8.71 -15.62
CA GLY A 306 0.38 8.00 -16.68
C GLY A 306 1.87 8.29 -16.61
N SER A 307 2.68 7.24 -16.64
CA SER A 307 4.13 7.37 -16.58
C SER A 307 4.82 6.34 -17.46
N SER A 308 5.92 6.75 -18.07
CA SER A 308 6.81 5.81 -18.74
C SER A 308 7.68 5.00 -17.76
N LYS A 309 7.71 5.39 -16.48
CA LYS A 309 8.55 4.79 -15.42
C LYS A 309 7.76 4.59 -14.14
N THR A 310 8.09 3.55 -13.41
CA THR A 310 7.61 3.33 -12.04
C THR A 310 8.45 4.13 -11.04
N ALA A 311 7.98 4.25 -9.78
CA ALA A 311 8.77 4.89 -8.73
C ALA A 311 10.14 4.21 -8.52
N PRO A 312 10.25 2.86 -8.49
CA PRO A 312 11.55 2.18 -8.48
C PRO A 312 12.49 2.57 -9.61
N GLU A 313 11.98 2.63 -10.86
CA GLU A 313 12.81 3.03 -12.02
C GLU A 313 13.26 4.50 -11.92
N LEU A 314 12.37 5.39 -11.45
CA LEU A 314 12.71 6.80 -11.27
C LEU A 314 13.77 6.99 -10.16
N LEU A 315 13.66 6.27 -9.04
CA LEU A 315 14.65 6.29 -7.97
C LEU A 315 16.00 5.70 -8.40
N ALA A 316 16.00 4.68 -9.27
CA ALA A 316 17.23 4.18 -9.90
C ALA A 316 17.89 5.23 -10.78
N ASP A 317 17.11 6.03 -11.51
CA ASP A 317 17.63 7.14 -12.31
C ASP A 317 18.17 8.30 -11.45
N VAL A 318 17.58 8.55 -10.28
CA VAL A 318 18.16 9.46 -9.25
C VAL A 318 19.52 8.94 -8.80
N SER A 319 19.60 7.67 -8.39
CA SER A 319 20.86 7.05 -7.95
C SER A 319 21.94 7.01 -9.05
N ALA A 320 21.52 7.00 -10.31
CA ALA A 320 22.43 7.05 -11.47
C ALA A 320 22.82 8.49 -11.88
N GLY A 321 22.36 9.53 -11.18
CA GLY A 321 22.65 10.94 -11.49
C GLY A 321 21.98 11.47 -12.76
N LYS A 322 20.97 10.76 -13.30
CA LYS A 322 20.22 11.20 -14.48
C LYS A 322 19.15 12.23 -14.13
N ILE A 323 18.57 12.13 -12.93
CA ILE A 323 17.66 13.12 -12.39
C ILE A 323 18.48 14.09 -11.54
N LYS A 324 18.30 15.38 -11.81
CA LYS A 324 18.98 16.48 -11.12
C LYS A 324 18.04 17.26 -10.21
N GLY A 325 16.74 17.27 -10.52
CA GLY A 325 15.72 17.90 -9.71
C GLY A 325 14.55 16.93 -9.46
N LEU A 326 14.17 16.77 -8.18
CA LEU A 326 13.09 15.87 -7.77
C LEU A 326 12.08 16.61 -6.89
N LEU A 327 10.80 16.48 -7.25
CA LEU A 327 9.67 16.90 -6.41
C LEU A 327 9.02 15.65 -5.80
N VAL A 328 8.79 15.66 -4.48
CA VAL A 328 8.16 14.55 -3.75
C VAL A 328 6.96 15.08 -2.96
N PHE A 329 5.76 14.61 -3.27
CA PHE A 329 4.52 15.03 -2.61
C PHE A 329 3.89 13.87 -1.83
N GLY A 330 4.02 13.90 -0.51
CA GLY A 330 3.40 12.98 0.43
C GLY A 330 4.33 11.90 0.99
N PRO A 331 4.95 11.01 0.20
CA PRO A 331 5.62 9.83 0.73
C PRO A 331 7.00 10.14 1.35
N ASP A 332 7.38 9.32 2.32
CA ASP A 332 8.76 9.18 2.76
C ASP A 332 9.45 8.10 1.91
N ILE A 333 10.10 8.50 0.81
CA ILE A 333 10.69 7.56 -0.14
C ILE A 333 11.87 6.77 0.44
N LEU A 334 12.60 7.34 1.42
CA LEU A 334 13.70 6.66 2.10
C LEU A 334 13.21 5.51 3.00
N GLN A 335 12.13 5.75 3.74
CA GLN A 335 11.53 4.70 4.57
C GLN A 335 10.63 3.75 3.78
N MET A 336 9.97 4.24 2.74
CA MET A 336 9.07 3.44 1.92
C MET A 336 9.83 2.39 1.12
N TYR A 337 10.98 2.75 0.58
CA TYR A 337 11.80 1.91 -0.30
C TYR A 337 13.27 1.87 0.19
N PRO A 338 13.55 1.26 1.34
CA PRO A 338 14.90 1.27 1.92
C PRO A 338 15.95 0.68 0.99
N GLY A 339 16.96 1.48 0.67
CA GLY A 339 18.05 1.07 -0.22
C GLY A 339 17.76 1.19 -1.72
N ALA A 340 16.57 1.66 -2.12
CA ALA A 340 16.29 2.01 -3.52
C ALA A 340 17.01 3.30 -3.95
N VAL A 341 17.10 4.23 -3.03
CA VAL A 341 17.88 5.46 -3.13
C VAL A 341 18.54 5.73 -1.79
N SER A 342 19.75 6.27 -1.79
CA SER A 342 20.44 6.68 -0.56
C SER A 342 20.11 8.12 -0.20
N ALA A 343 20.30 8.49 1.07
CA ALA A 343 20.22 9.88 1.49
C ALA A 343 21.24 10.75 0.76
N ASP A 344 22.47 10.26 0.58
CA ASP A 344 23.52 10.96 -0.15
C ASP A 344 23.11 11.24 -1.61
N ALA A 345 22.48 10.27 -2.30
CA ALA A 345 22.00 10.48 -3.67
C ALA A 345 20.87 11.52 -3.75
N LEU A 346 20.09 11.70 -2.68
CA LEU A 346 19.10 12.78 -2.59
C LEU A 346 19.75 14.13 -2.30
N GLU A 347 20.81 14.18 -1.50
CA GLU A 347 21.58 15.39 -1.21
C GLU A 347 22.45 15.85 -2.41
N ASP A 348 22.80 14.94 -3.31
CA ASP A 348 23.54 15.25 -4.56
C ASP A 348 22.65 15.87 -5.65
N LEU A 349 21.32 15.89 -5.45
CA LEU A 349 20.41 16.58 -6.38
C LEU A 349 20.64 18.10 -6.36
N GLU A 350 20.52 18.75 -7.52
CA GLU A 350 20.53 20.22 -7.61
C GLU A 350 19.27 20.83 -6.96
N LEU A 351 18.19 20.04 -6.88
CA LEU A 351 16.96 20.36 -6.15
C LEU A 351 16.29 19.09 -5.63
N LEU A 352 16.09 18.99 -4.34
CA LEU A 352 15.06 18.15 -3.73
C LEU A 352 14.01 19.05 -3.05
N ALA A 353 12.80 19.10 -3.59
CA ALA A 353 11.67 19.73 -2.90
C ALA A 353 10.68 18.67 -2.45
N ALA A 354 10.34 18.68 -1.17
CA ALA A 354 9.47 17.68 -0.58
C ALA A 354 8.31 18.31 0.18
N SER A 355 7.12 17.69 0.06
CA SER A 355 5.92 18.08 0.80
C SER A 355 5.40 16.90 1.60
N ALA A 356 5.14 17.10 2.89
CA ALA A 356 4.60 16.08 3.77
C ALA A 356 3.87 16.70 4.97
N LEU A 357 2.96 15.94 5.57
CA LEU A 357 2.22 16.35 6.78
C LEU A 357 3.14 16.55 7.99
N PHE A 358 4.15 15.69 8.12
CA PHE A 358 5.13 15.71 9.21
C PHE A 358 6.55 15.64 8.64
N GLU A 359 7.51 16.14 9.42
CA GLU A 359 8.90 15.89 9.10
C GLU A 359 9.17 14.38 9.05
N ASN A 360 9.76 13.92 7.96
CA ASN A 360 10.16 12.56 7.69
C ASN A 360 11.58 12.50 7.10
N ASP A 361 12.12 11.32 6.84
CA ASP A 361 13.51 11.21 6.39
C ASP A 361 13.74 11.87 5.04
N THR A 362 12.80 11.78 4.11
CA THR A 362 12.89 12.50 2.83
C THR A 362 12.92 14.02 3.01
N THR A 363 12.02 14.57 3.85
CA THR A 363 11.98 16.02 4.07
C THR A 363 13.18 16.55 4.85
N LYS A 364 13.86 15.72 5.64
CA LYS A 364 15.10 16.11 6.33
C LYS A 364 16.27 16.37 5.36
N HIS A 365 16.26 15.70 4.20
CA HIS A 365 17.27 15.86 3.17
C HIS A 365 16.86 16.85 2.06
N SER A 366 15.66 17.45 2.15
CA SER A 366 15.17 18.38 1.13
C SER A 366 15.76 19.79 1.26
N ASP A 367 16.05 20.42 0.12
CA ASP A 367 16.41 21.83 0.02
C ASP A 367 15.24 22.73 0.36
N VAL A 368 14.04 22.33 -0.09
CA VAL A 368 12.79 23.07 0.15
C VAL A 368 11.73 22.09 0.68
N GLY A 369 11.22 22.39 1.88
CA GLY A 369 10.06 21.73 2.46
C GLY A 369 8.81 22.58 2.28
N LEU A 370 7.74 21.98 1.73
CA LEU A 370 6.44 22.63 1.58
C LEU A 370 5.42 21.97 2.50
N PRO A 371 4.65 22.72 3.32
CA PRO A 371 3.67 22.14 4.21
C PRO A 371 2.44 21.65 3.45
N GLN A 372 2.04 20.39 3.68
CA GLN A 372 0.91 19.74 3.02
C GLN A 372 -0.35 19.82 3.87
N ALA A 373 -1.49 20.14 3.23
CA ALA A 373 -2.81 20.01 3.85
C ALA A 373 -3.19 18.54 4.04
N VAL A 374 -3.90 18.23 5.11
CA VAL A 374 -4.56 16.91 5.29
C VAL A 374 -5.75 16.86 4.33
N TRP A 375 -6.10 15.67 3.85
CA TRP A 375 -7.25 15.48 2.96
C TRP A 375 -8.58 16.03 3.50
N THR A 376 -8.73 16.16 4.83
CA THR A 376 -9.89 16.78 5.48
C THR A 376 -9.82 18.30 5.58
N GLU A 377 -8.74 18.93 5.10
CA GLU A 377 -8.57 20.39 5.01
C GLU A 377 -8.77 20.92 3.59
N ALA A 378 -9.06 20.05 2.62
CA ALA A 378 -9.24 20.44 1.22
C ALA A 378 -10.43 19.72 0.59
N SER A 379 -11.05 20.36 -0.42
CA SER A 379 -11.97 19.66 -1.32
C SER A 379 -11.19 18.72 -2.22
N GLY A 380 -11.77 17.55 -2.52
CA GLY A 380 -11.15 16.62 -3.44
C GLY A 380 -12.00 15.39 -3.70
N SER A 381 -11.73 14.71 -4.80
CA SER A 381 -12.32 13.43 -5.14
C SER A 381 -11.28 12.30 -5.03
N TYR A 382 -11.76 11.10 -4.72
CA TYR A 382 -10.90 9.94 -4.43
C TYR A 382 -11.58 8.68 -4.96
N SER A 383 -10.79 7.80 -5.61
CA SER A 383 -11.27 6.53 -6.15
C SER A 383 -10.71 5.37 -5.32
N GLY A 384 -11.58 4.64 -4.65
CA GLY A 384 -11.26 3.47 -3.83
C GLY A 384 -11.42 2.14 -4.54
N SER A 385 -11.16 1.06 -3.82
CA SER A 385 -11.50 -0.30 -4.25
C SER A 385 -13.00 -0.47 -4.39
N MET A 386 -13.45 -1.47 -5.16
CA MET A 386 -14.86 -1.83 -5.34
C MET A 386 -15.72 -0.68 -5.89
N GLY A 387 -15.16 0.13 -6.79
CA GLY A 387 -15.88 1.24 -7.40
C GLY A 387 -16.30 2.35 -6.43
N ILE A 388 -15.71 2.40 -5.24
CA ILE A 388 -15.98 3.48 -4.28
C ILE A 388 -15.42 4.78 -4.83
N GLU A 389 -16.30 5.75 -5.06
CA GLU A 389 -15.93 7.11 -5.43
C GLU A 389 -16.38 8.06 -4.31
N THR A 390 -15.44 8.81 -3.77
CA THR A 390 -15.66 9.70 -2.63
C THR A 390 -15.35 11.13 -3.04
N SER A 391 -16.25 12.06 -2.70
CA SER A 391 -15.99 13.50 -2.77
C SER A 391 -16.04 14.08 -1.36
N MET A 392 -15.05 14.88 -1.02
CA MET A 392 -14.97 15.53 0.28
C MET A 392 -14.95 17.05 0.15
N GLU A 393 -15.68 17.70 1.04
CA GLU A 393 -15.54 19.11 1.32
C GLU A 393 -14.69 19.31 2.58
N PRO A 394 -13.99 20.44 2.75
CA PRO A 394 -13.13 20.66 3.88
C PRO A 394 -13.90 20.58 5.22
N VAL A 395 -13.38 19.79 6.14
CA VAL A 395 -13.86 19.81 7.53
C VAL A 395 -13.46 21.11 8.20
N THR A 396 -12.22 21.54 7.97
CA THR A 396 -11.67 22.84 8.42
C THR A 396 -10.84 23.46 7.31
N ALA A 397 -10.55 24.76 7.43
CA ALA A 397 -9.55 25.38 6.57
C ALA A 397 -8.15 24.82 6.85
N PRO A 398 -7.25 24.79 5.85
CA PRO A 398 -5.87 24.42 6.05
C PRO A 398 -5.19 25.29 7.12
N GLN A 399 -4.31 24.68 7.92
CA GLN A 399 -3.61 25.37 8.99
C GLN A 399 -2.27 25.94 8.50
N GLY A 400 -1.90 27.11 8.98
CA GLY A 400 -0.65 27.78 8.63
C GLY A 400 -0.55 28.02 7.13
N ASP A 401 0.60 27.67 6.54
CA ASP A 401 0.85 27.76 5.10
C ASP A 401 0.54 26.44 4.37
N ALA A 402 -0.10 25.47 5.03
CA ALA A 402 -0.38 24.15 4.42
C ALA A 402 -1.38 24.28 3.27
N LEU A 403 -1.06 23.64 2.13
CA LEU A 403 -1.90 23.67 0.93
C LEU A 403 -2.08 22.26 0.36
N PRO A 404 -3.17 21.99 -0.38
CA PRO A 404 -3.26 20.82 -1.25
C PRO A 404 -2.21 20.91 -2.37
N VAL A 405 -1.76 19.77 -2.88
CA VAL A 405 -0.65 19.69 -3.87
C VAL A 405 -0.98 20.47 -5.14
N LYS A 406 -2.23 20.42 -5.61
CA LYS A 406 -2.67 21.22 -6.76
C LYS A 406 -2.36 22.71 -6.57
N ALA A 407 -2.72 23.29 -5.43
CA ALA A 407 -2.49 24.71 -5.17
C ALA A 407 -0.98 25.05 -5.04
N MET A 408 -0.18 24.13 -4.51
CA MET A 408 1.28 24.28 -4.50
C MET A 408 1.84 24.33 -5.93
N LEU A 409 1.42 23.39 -6.79
CA LEU A 409 1.87 23.30 -8.17
C LEU A 409 1.39 24.48 -9.02
N GLU A 410 0.17 24.98 -8.80
CA GLU A 410 -0.32 26.21 -9.43
C GLU A 410 0.55 27.41 -9.06
N SER A 411 0.95 27.51 -7.79
CA SER A 411 1.83 28.60 -7.33
C SER A 411 3.23 28.51 -7.94
N ILE A 412 3.82 27.32 -8.02
CA ILE A 412 5.13 27.09 -8.63
C ILE A 412 5.07 27.36 -10.16
N ALA A 413 4.03 26.87 -10.85
CA ALA A 413 3.83 27.12 -12.26
C ALA A 413 3.69 28.61 -12.58
N ALA A 414 2.92 29.35 -11.80
CA ALA A 414 2.76 30.80 -11.95
C ALA A 414 4.09 31.54 -11.81
N GLU A 415 4.94 31.16 -10.85
CA GLU A 415 6.27 31.75 -10.66
C GLU A 415 7.22 31.38 -11.84
N MET A 416 7.01 30.24 -12.50
CA MET A 416 7.70 29.84 -13.73
C MET A 416 7.08 30.47 -15.00
N ASN A 417 6.13 31.39 -14.89
CA ASN A 417 5.36 31.99 -15.98
C ASN A 417 4.60 30.95 -16.82
N ALA A 418 4.12 29.88 -16.20
CA ALA A 418 3.35 28.82 -16.82
C ALA A 418 1.99 28.64 -16.14
N THR A 419 1.08 27.95 -16.81
CA THR A 419 -0.23 27.57 -16.26
C THR A 419 -0.41 26.07 -16.43
N LEU A 420 -1.10 25.44 -15.45
CA LEU A 420 -1.43 24.02 -15.56
C LEU A 420 -2.49 23.82 -16.64
N GLY A 421 -2.29 22.85 -17.52
CA GLY A 421 -3.28 22.43 -18.50
C GLY A 421 -4.48 21.74 -17.84
N GLY A 422 -5.66 21.83 -18.48
CA GLY A 422 -6.91 21.29 -17.93
C GLY A 422 -7.27 19.86 -18.36
N GLY A 423 -6.37 19.11 -18.98
CA GLY A 423 -6.67 17.78 -19.53
C GLY A 423 -6.03 16.65 -18.72
N ALA A 424 -6.85 15.72 -18.22
CA ALA A 424 -6.36 14.41 -17.81
C ALA A 424 -6.32 13.51 -19.07
N ASP A 425 -5.11 13.23 -19.57
CA ASP A 425 -4.94 12.13 -20.53
C ASP A 425 -5.19 10.80 -19.80
N VAL A 426 -5.62 9.78 -20.53
CA VAL A 426 -5.71 8.43 -19.98
C VAL A 426 -4.30 8.00 -19.54
N ALA A 427 -4.17 7.55 -18.30
CA ALA A 427 -2.90 7.10 -17.77
C ALA A 427 -2.35 5.94 -18.62
N GLU A 428 -1.14 6.12 -19.14
CA GLU A 428 -0.40 5.05 -19.80
C GLU A 428 0.59 4.46 -18.79
N HIS A 429 0.54 3.14 -18.61
CA HIS A 429 1.48 2.43 -17.74
C HIS A 429 2.56 1.72 -18.57
N PRO A 430 3.77 1.54 -18.02
CA PRO A 430 4.82 0.81 -18.71
C PRO A 430 4.41 -0.64 -18.97
N GLU A 431 4.72 -1.14 -20.16
CA GLU A 431 4.47 -2.53 -20.50
C GLU A 431 5.30 -3.47 -19.61
N LEU A 432 4.65 -4.48 -19.04
CA LEU A 432 5.29 -5.51 -18.24
C LEU A 432 5.54 -6.77 -19.08
N THR A 433 6.68 -7.42 -18.88
CA THR A 433 7.12 -8.59 -19.66
C THR A 433 7.16 -9.84 -18.81
N ILE A 434 5.99 -10.25 -18.25
CA ILE A 434 5.89 -11.37 -17.33
C ILE A 434 5.53 -12.63 -18.10
N ASP A 435 6.40 -13.64 -18.09
CA ASP A 435 6.09 -14.98 -18.54
C ASP A 435 5.42 -15.76 -17.39
N ALA A 436 4.10 -15.85 -17.45
CA ALA A 436 3.31 -16.48 -16.40
C ALA A 436 3.69 -17.95 -16.16
N ALA A 437 4.05 -18.72 -17.19
CA ALA A 437 4.41 -20.11 -17.04
C ALA A 437 5.78 -20.28 -16.36
N ALA A 438 6.76 -19.48 -16.79
CA ALA A 438 8.08 -19.47 -16.17
C ALA A 438 8.02 -19.02 -14.70
N GLU A 439 7.26 -17.95 -14.41
CA GLU A 439 7.12 -17.43 -13.05
C GLU A 439 6.36 -18.40 -12.13
N LEU A 440 5.28 -19.02 -12.58
CA LEU A 440 4.59 -20.07 -11.80
C LEU A 440 5.50 -21.25 -11.49
N SER A 441 6.34 -21.68 -12.45
CA SER A 441 7.33 -22.73 -12.21
C SER A 441 8.38 -22.32 -11.18
N ARG A 442 8.87 -21.09 -11.23
CA ARG A 442 9.80 -20.51 -10.25
C ARG A 442 9.17 -20.44 -8.86
N LEU A 443 7.97 -19.90 -8.76
CA LEU A 443 7.23 -19.74 -7.50
C LEU A 443 6.77 -21.07 -6.89
N ALA A 444 6.64 -22.12 -7.70
CA ALA A 444 6.37 -23.49 -7.23
C ALA A 444 7.59 -24.13 -6.54
N GLY A 445 8.81 -23.66 -6.82
CA GLY A 445 10.04 -24.13 -6.18
C GLY A 445 10.10 -23.79 -4.68
N GLU A 446 10.86 -24.55 -3.90
CA GLU A 446 11.10 -24.22 -2.49
C GLU A 446 11.96 -22.96 -2.37
N PRO A 447 11.75 -22.12 -1.35
CA PRO A 447 12.65 -20.99 -1.06
C PRO A 447 14.07 -21.52 -0.87
N SER A 448 15.03 -20.93 -1.57
CA SER A 448 16.45 -21.28 -1.40
C SER A 448 17.05 -20.45 -0.26
N GLY A 449 17.75 -21.11 0.68
CA GLY A 449 18.54 -20.46 1.72
C GLY A 449 18.39 -21.11 3.09
N ASP A 450 19.45 -21.02 3.87
CA ASP A 450 19.44 -21.39 5.29
C ASP A 450 18.81 -20.25 6.10
N GLY A 451 17.98 -20.57 7.10
CA GLY A 451 17.37 -19.60 7.99
C GLY A 451 15.85 -19.58 7.92
N VAL A 452 15.26 -18.57 8.53
CA VAL A 452 13.81 -18.37 8.52
C VAL A 452 13.36 -17.54 7.31
N VAL A 453 12.13 -17.78 6.87
CA VAL A 453 11.49 -16.96 5.85
C VAL A 453 10.72 -15.84 6.54
N LEU A 454 11.05 -14.60 6.22
CA LEU A 454 10.32 -13.45 6.71
C LEU A 454 9.05 -13.25 5.88
N VAL A 455 7.94 -13.06 6.54
CA VAL A 455 6.67 -12.69 5.93
C VAL A 455 6.15 -11.42 6.57
N GLU A 456 5.59 -10.54 5.78
CA GLU A 456 5.00 -9.32 6.35
C GLU A 456 3.81 -9.65 7.25
N GLY A 457 3.92 -9.29 8.52
CA GLY A 457 2.81 -9.28 9.47
C GLY A 457 2.06 -7.97 9.32
N ILE A 458 0.90 -7.98 8.69
CA ILE A 458 0.07 -6.78 8.56
C ILE A 458 -0.64 -6.56 9.89
N HIS A 459 -0.17 -5.58 10.65
CA HIS A 459 -0.89 -5.16 11.85
C HIS A 459 -1.96 -4.13 11.47
N PRO A 460 -3.23 -4.32 11.86
CA PRO A 460 -4.33 -3.44 11.43
C PRO A 460 -4.18 -2.00 11.91
N LEU A 461 -3.36 -1.78 12.93
CA LEU A 461 -3.15 -0.47 13.54
C LEU A 461 -2.05 0.32 12.86
N HIS A 462 -1.11 -0.36 12.22
CA HIS A 462 0.07 0.24 11.62
C HIS A 462 0.09 -0.09 10.14
N ARG A 463 0.20 0.93 9.36
CA ARG A 463 0.58 0.89 7.97
C ARG A 463 2.11 0.98 7.89
N TRP A 464 2.72 0.62 6.74
CA TRP A 464 4.15 0.88 6.49
C TRP A 464 4.54 2.32 6.82
N ASP A 465 3.60 3.25 6.67
CA ASP A 465 3.75 4.65 6.98
C ASP A 465 3.74 4.89 8.50
N GLY A 466 4.78 4.44 9.15
CA GLY A 466 5.03 4.74 10.56
C GLY A 466 5.23 6.24 10.82
N THR A 467 5.43 7.06 9.79
CA THR A 467 5.56 8.51 9.95
C THR A 467 4.24 9.18 10.28
N ILE A 468 3.13 8.76 9.65
CA ILE A 468 1.79 9.29 9.96
C ILE A 468 1.18 8.55 11.14
N THR A 469 0.96 7.24 11.03
CA THR A 469 0.32 6.46 12.10
C THR A 469 1.15 6.42 13.37
N GLY A 470 2.46 6.43 13.28
CA GLY A 470 3.37 6.52 14.43
C GLY A 470 3.31 7.85 15.20
N ARG A 471 2.72 8.89 14.62
CA ARG A 471 2.44 10.17 15.29
C ARG A 471 1.12 10.17 16.07
N MET A 472 0.20 9.27 15.71
CA MET A 472 -1.10 9.15 16.38
C MET A 472 -0.94 8.48 17.76
N SER A 473 -1.89 8.72 18.66
CA SER A 473 -1.81 8.22 20.05
C SER A 473 -2.13 6.73 20.17
N PHE A 474 -3.05 6.23 19.34
CA PHE A 474 -3.60 4.87 19.49
C PHE A 474 -2.58 3.73 19.33
N PRO A 475 -1.55 3.80 18.46
CA PRO A 475 -0.62 2.69 18.35
C PRO A 475 0.08 2.37 19.67
N LYS A 476 0.45 3.41 20.41
CA LYS A 476 1.12 3.27 21.71
C LYS A 476 0.20 2.72 22.81
N ILE A 477 -1.11 2.89 22.66
CA ILE A 477 -2.10 2.43 23.65
C ILE A 477 -2.49 0.98 23.37
N ILE A 478 -2.74 0.62 22.11
CA ILE A 478 -3.32 -0.67 21.73
C ILE A 478 -2.23 -1.72 21.47
N ASN A 479 -1.13 -1.34 20.87
CA ASN A 479 0.03 -2.20 20.64
C ASN A 479 1.32 -1.42 20.94
N PRO A 480 1.68 -1.28 22.22
CA PRO A 480 2.87 -0.52 22.62
C PRO A 480 4.19 -1.18 22.21
N TYR A 481 4.15 -2.45 21.84
CA TYR A 481 5.32 -3.24 21.47
C TYR A 481 5.29 -3.57 19.97
N CYS A 482 6.40 -3.31 19.31
CA CYS A 482 6.68 -3.86 18.01
C CYS A 482 7.28 -5.24 18.21
N ASP A 483 6.67 -6.27 17.64
CA ASP A 483 7.09 -7.64 17.84
C ASP A 483 7.17 -8.40 16.51
N VAL A 484 8.03 -9.41 16.47
CA VAL A 484 8.01 -10.46 15.45
C VAL A 484 7.21 -11.65 15.98
N TRP A 485 6.46 -12.31 15.11
CA TRP A 485 5.76 -13.53 15.45
C TRP A 485 6.54 -14.74 15.00
N ILE A 486 6.74 -15.67 15.92
CA ILE A 486 7.51 -16.89 15.71
C ILE A 486 6.61 -18.09 16.06
N GLY A 487 6.60 -19.13 15.23
CA GLY A 487 5.88 -20.36 15.53
C GLY A 487 6.45 -21.09 16.75
N GLU A 488 5.61 -21.80 17.50
CA GLU A 488 6.01 -22.54 18.71
C GLU A 488 7.16 -23.53 18.46
N GLU A 489 7.12 -24.25 17.32
CA GLU A 489 8.17 -25.20 16.94
C GLU A 489 9.51 -24.49 16.67
N ALA A 490 9.48 -23.38 15.92
CA ALA A 490 10.67 -22.59 15.63
C ALA A 490 11.24 -21.96 16.90
N ALA A 491 10.38 -21.41 17.76
CA ALA A 491 10.77 -20.82 19.04
C ALA A 491 11.43 -21.85 19.97
N GLY A 492 10.84 -23.07 20.07
CA GLY A 492 11.43 -24.17 20.83
C GLY A 492 12.81 -24.59 20.30
N SER A 493 12.98 -24.66 18.97
CA SER A 493 14.26 -25.01 18.34
C SER A 493 15.34 -23.94 18.55
N LEU A 494 14.93 -22.67 18.62
CA LEU A 494 15.82 -21.51 18.83
C LEU A 494 16.06 -21.18 20.31
N GLY A 495 15.34 -21.83 21.23
CA GLY A 495 15.38 -21.50 22.67
C GLY A 495 14.81 -20.13 22.99
N VAL A 496 13.83 -19.67 22.22
CA VAL A 496 13.17 -18.35 22.38
C VAL A 496 11.88 -18.50 23.15
N GLU A 497 11.71 -17.72 24.19
CA GLU A 497 10.44 -17.63 24.95
C GLU A 497 9.62 -16.40 24.49
N GLY A 498 8.30 -16.47 24.63
CA GLY A 498 7.42 -15.33 24.35
C GLY A 498 7.73 -14.14 25.27
N GLY A 499 7.85 -12.94 24.69
CA GLY A 499 8.25 -11.72 25.37
C GLY A 499 9.77 -11.52 25.48
N ALA A 500 10.57 -12.50 25.06
CA ALA A 500 12.02 -12.34 25.02
C ALA A 500 12.47 -11.41 23.90
N SER A 501 13.61 -10.73 24.10
CA SER A 501 14.30 -10.03 23.03
C SER A 501 14.98 -11.04 22.10
N VAL A 502 14.87 -10.86 20.80
CA VAL A 502 15.58 -11.63 19.79
C VAL A 502 16.34 -10.69 18.86
N ALA A 503 17.46 -11.15 18.37
CA ALA A 503 18.18 -10.49 17.29
C ALA A 503 17.65 -11.03 15.95
N LEU A 504 17.18 -10.13 15.09
CA LEU A 504 16.79 -10.41 13.73
C LEU A 504 17.88 -9.88 12.79
N ALA A 505 18.57 -10.77 12.12
CA ALA A 505 19.70 -10.45 11.26
C ALA A 505 19.46 -10.88 9.80
N THR A 506 19.93 -10.05 8.87
CA THR A 506 19.99 -10.34 7.44
C THR A 506 21.36 -9.91 6.89
N GLU A 507 21.60 -10.08 5.58
CA GLU A 507 22.82 -9.56 4.94
C GLU A 507 22.96 -8.02 5.03
N ARG A 508 21.88 -7.30 5.35
CA ARG A 508 21.84 -5.83 5.44
C ARG A 508 22.08 -5.28 6.83
N GLY A 509 22.10 -6.13 7.84
CA GLY A 509 22.32 -5.72 9.23
C GLY A 509 21.51 -6.56 10.21
N GLU A 510 21.41 -6.04 11.42
CA GLU A 510 20.75 -6.69 12.56
C GLU A 510 19.96 -5.67 13.38
N THR A 511 18.84 -6.08 13.92
CA THR A 511 18.10 -5.31 14.92
C THR A 511 17.58 -6.20 16.04
N SER A 512 17.37 -5.61 17.22
CA SER A 512 16.79 -6.30 18.38
C SER A 512 15.29 -6.00 18.44
N ILE A 513 14.45 -7.04 18.57
CA ILE A 513 13.01 -6.91 18.61
C ILE A 513 12.41 -7.95 19.56
N ILE A 514 11.22 -7.68 20.09
CA ILE A 514 10.51 -8.62 20.97
C ILE A 514 9.91 -9.76 20.14
N ALA A 515 9.96 -10.99 20.65
CA ALA A 515 9.32 -12.15 20.05
C ALA A 515 7.96 -12.43 20.69
N THR A 516 6.93 -12.59 19.87
CA THR A 516 5.65 -13.20 20.25
C THR A 516 5.63 -14.62 19.72
N VAL A 517 5.61 -15.60 20.61
CA VAL A 517 5.49 -17.02 20.26
C VAL A 517 4.02 -17.38 20.10
N THR A 518 3.65 -17.99 18.97
CA THR A 518 2.25 -18.28 18.63
C THR A 518 2.08 -19.54 17.80
N ASP A 519 0.98 -20.25 17.99
CA ASP A 519 0.55 -21.40 17.18
C ASP A 519 0.03 -21.02 15.78
N ARG A 520 -0.06 -19.70 15.50
CA ARG A 520 -0.57 -19.20 14.22
C ARG A 520 0.45 -19.23 13.09
N MET A 521 1.74 -19.30 13.43
CA MET A 521 2.85 -19.29 12.49
C MET A 521 3.31 -20.71 12.16
N PRO A 522 3.33 -21.12 10.88
CA PRO A 522 3.96 -22.37 10.46
C PRO A 522 5.46 -22.37 10.77
N GLY A 523 6.04 -23.56 10.93
CA GLY A 523 7.47 -23.74 11.13
C GLY A 523 8.31 -23.07 10.03
N GLY A 524 9.43 -22.44 10.41
CA GLY A 524 10.33 -21.75 9.48
C GLY A 524 9.88 -20.38 9.02
N LEU A 525 8.68 -19.91 9.38
CA LEU A 525 8.20 -18.54 9.09
C LEU A 525 8.34 -17.63 10.31
N VAL A 526 8.70 -16.38 10.06
CA VAL A 526 8.66 -15.29 11.03
C VAL A 526 7.92 -14.11 10.43
N ALA A 527 6.82 -13.70 11.07
CA ALA A 527 6.12 -12.50 10.65
C ALA A 527 6.77 -11.25 11.25
N PHE A 528 7.05 -10.26 10.41
CA PHE A 528 7.72 -9.03 10.82
C PHE A 528 6.80 -7.81 10.66
N PRO A 529 6.95 -6.80 11.54
CA PRO A 529 6.20 -5.56 11.44
C PRO A 529 6.83 -4.62 10.40
N SER A 530 6.23 -4.53 9.21
CA SER A 530 6.78 -3.74 8.08
C SER A 530 6.80 -2.23 8.32
N TYR A 531 6.09 -1.74 9.33
CA TYR A 531 6.05 -0.33 9.72
C TYR A 531 7.20 0.10 10.64
N VAL A 532 8.03 -0.84 11.11
CA VAL A 532 9.21 -0.53 11.92
C VAL A 532 10.38 -0.26 10.98
N PRO A 533 10.93 0.98 10.94
CA PRO A 533 11.99 1.34 10.01
C PRO A 533 13.21 0.43 10.08
N ASP A 534 13.67 0.09 11.29
CA ASP A 534 14.84 -0.77 11.49
C ASP A 534 14.63 -2.16 10.92
N VAL A 535 13.43 -2.74 11.07
CA VAL A 535 13.09 -4.05 10.50
C VAL A 535 12.93 -3.95 8.98
N ARG A 536 12.25 -2.90 8.50
CA ARG A 536 12.05 -2.67 7.07
C ARG A 536 13.39 -2.46 6.34
N GLY A 537 14.35 -1.79 6.99
CA GLY A 537 15.71 -1.58 6.49
C GLY A 537 16.54 -2.86 6.34
N LEU A 538 16.21 -3.94 7.06
CA LEU A 538 16.86 -5.24 6.93
C LEU A 538 16.46 -5.99 5.66
N LEU A 539 15.33 -5.64 5.03
CA LEU A 539 14.87 -6.32 3.82
C LEU A 539 15.69 -5.89 2.61
N LYS A 540 15.93 -6.83 1.71
CA LYS A 540 16.59 -6.54 0.43
C LYS A 540 15.54 -6.15 -0.60
N TRP A 541 15.68 -4.93 -1.10
CA TRP A 541 14.83 -4.37 -2.15
C TRP A 541 15.57 -4.44 -3.48
N THR A 542 15.02 -5.15 -4.45
CA THR A 542 15.65 -5.34 -5.76
C THR A 542 14.65 -5.00 -6.86
N LEU A 543 15.04 -4.12 -7.78
CA LEU A 543 14.22 -3.81 -8.95
C LEU A 543 14.08 -5.05 -9.84
N ASN A 544 12.86 -5.55 -10.01
CA ASN A 544 12.54 -6.63 -10.92
C ASN A 544 12.30 -6.06 -12.33
N PRO A 545 13.11 -6.42 -13.33
CA PRO A 545 13.00 -5.85 -14.67
C PRO A 545 11.70 -6.23 -15.40
N ALA A 546 11.08 -7.36 -15.06
CA ALA A 546 9.84 -7.82 -15.70
C ALA A 546 8.61 -7.07 -15.19
N THR A 547 8.53 -6.82 -13.88
CA THR A 547 7.44 -6.09 -13.24
C THR A 547 7.70 -4.60 -13.12
N LYS A 548 8.96 -4.17 -13.31
CA LYS A 548 9.44 -2.79 -13.07
C LYS A 548 9.12 -2.30 -11.65
N TRP A 549 8.99 -3.23 -10.71
CA TRP A 549 8.69 -2.98 -9.32
C TRP A 549 9.72 -3.66 -8.42
N PHE A 550 9.67 -3.40 -7.12
CA PHE A 550 10.58 -4.03 -6.18
C PHE A 550 10.14 -5.45 -5.82
N ASP A 551 11.05 -6.39 -5.93
CA ASP A 551 11.02 -7.62 -5.14
C ASP A 551 11.62 -7.32 -3.77
N VAL A 552 10.93 -7.77 -2.73
CA VAL A 552 11.41 -7.68 -1.36
C VAL A 552 11.77 -9.09 -0.91
N ALA A 553 13.07 -9.36 -0.78
CA ALA A 553 13.53 -10.67 -0.39
C ALA A 553 13.20 -10.97 1.08
N ALA A 554 12.54 -12.10 1.27
CA ALA A 554 12.02 -12.56 2.55
C ALA A 554 12.78 -13.79 3.11
N SER A 555 13.78 -14.32 2.40
CA SER A 555 14.53 -15.53 2.78
C SER A 555 15.93 -15.22 3.33
N GLY A 556 16.48 -16.15 4.11
CA GLY A 556 17.85 -16.07 4.63
C GLY A 556 18.01 -15.21 5.88
N ALA A 557 16.93 -14.84 6.55
CA ALA A 557 17.03 -14.18 7.84
C ALA A 557 17.41 -15.16 8.96
N LYS A 558 18.16 -14.68 9.94
CA LYS A 558 18.51 -15.42 11.17
C LYS A 558 17.82 -14.79 12.36
N VAL A 559 17.23 -15.62 13.20
CA VAL A 559 16.70 -15.23 14.49
C VAL A 559 17.51 -15.92 15.56
N THR A 560 18.05 -15.17 16.50
CA THR A 560 18.80 -15.69 17.63
C THR A 560 18.28 -15.08 18.92
N PRO A 561 18.37 -15.81 20.07
CA PRO A 561 18.06 -15.21 21.35
C PRO A 561 18.87 -13.91 21.55
N GLY A 562 18.22 -12.85 22.00
CA GLY A 562 18.89 -11.61 22.35
C GLY A 562 19.77 -11.80 23.60
N THR A 563 20.88 -11.09 23.66
CA THR A 563 21.78 -11.08 24.83
C THR A 563 21.20 -10.26 25.96
#